data_8094100a59fa11d8ed267bcca0a0f281
#
_entry.id   8094100a59fa11d8ed267bcca0a0f281
#
_cell.length_a   1.000
_cell.length_b   1.000
_cell.length_c   1.000
_cell.angle_alpha   90.00
_cell.angle_beta   90.00
_cell.angle_gamma   90.00
#
_symmetry.space_group_name_H-M   'P 1'
#
loop_
_entity.id
_entity.type
_entity.pdbx_description
1 polymer ?
#
loop_
_entity_poly.entity_id
_entity_poly.type
_entity_poly.pdbx_seq_one_letter_code
_entity_poly.pdbx_strand_id
1 'polypeptide(L)'
;MFRRVFVPACLAALMMVLVSPPATAGVIWEEGSFDEVMARAKKADKPVMIDFYAVWCGPCKLLEKKTYADAQVTAFSNKFVNTKVDVEKGEGVELAKRFRIMNYPTVLFLRPDGSEIDRLIGFLEPPEFLQLMKDYYNGVNTLDDYEARMNEDPGNIELVFTVGRKYVDRADRESAMPILDKVMAMDPDNEKGYAEQALMQMADAERKAGDISAAIAFGEKFVESYPESENTKGVLYDIAYYHKKAGDNEAALGVYKDLITKYPDDVNALNSFAWFCAKSGMALDLATDIAQNACKLSNDDPGILDTLAEVYFARDMYDDAIETIKKAMAKDPEDDYLKEQLSKFEEAKKLAES
;
A
#
# COMPACT_ATOMS: atom_id res chain seq x y z
N MET A 1 -67.37 -26.15 60.92
CA MET A 1 -65.98 -26.61 60.88
C MET A 1 -65.60 -26.78 59.40
N PHE A 2 -65.12 -25.68 58.74
CA PHE A 2 -64.71 -25.72 57.33
C PHE A 2 -63.21 -25.64 57.22
N ARG A 3 -62.59 -26.71 56.71
CA ARG A 3 -61.16 -26.80 56.45
C ARG A 3 -60.87 -26.14 55.05
N ARG A 4 -60.16 -25.02 55.05
CA ARG A 4 -59.63 -24.40 53.83
C ARG A 4 -58.39 -25.18 53.38
N VAL A 5 -58.43 -25.69 52.14
CA VAL A 5 -57.29 -26.30 51.47
C VAL A 5 -56.54 -25.20 50.70
N PHE A 6 -55.29 -24.95 51.08
CA PHE A 6 -54.38 -24.07 50.32
C PHE A 6 -53.76 -24.88 49.20
N VAL A 7 -53.92 -24.44 47.97
CA VAL A 7 -53.18 -24.92 46.79
C VAL A 7 -52.07 -23.92 46.50
N PRO A 8 -50.81 -24.35 46.49
CA PRO A 8 -49.69 -23.47 46.08
C PRO A 8 -49.65 -23.33 44.56
N ALA A 9 -49.76 -22.09 44.06
CA ALA A 9 -49.54 -21.76 42.66
C ALA A 9 -48.02 -21.80 42.37
N CYS A 10 -47.58 -22.80 41.61
CA CYS A 10 -46.22 -22.83 41.03
C CYS A 10 -46.13 -21.83 39.86
N LEU A 11 -45.46 -20.68 40.07
CA LEU A 11 -45.01 -19.83 38.99
C LEU A 11 -43.85 -20.50 38.26
N ALA A 12 -44.12 -21.03 37.05
CA ALA A 12 -43.10 -21.45 36.12
C ALA A 12 -42.52 -20.19 35.45
N ALA A 13 -41.33 -19.78 35.85
CA ALA A 13 -40.56 -18.73 35.16
C ALA A 13 -40.07 -19.31 33.82
N LEU A 14 -40.68 -18.85 32.72
CA LEU A 14 -40.23 -19.18 31.37
C LEU A 14 -38.94 -18.37 31.07
N MET A 15 -37.80 -19.03 31.22
CA MET A 15 -36.50 -18.46 30.77
C MET A 15 -36.50 -18.44 29.23
N MET A 16 -36.77 -17.28 28.63
CA MET A 16 -36.48 -17.02 27.22
C MET A 16 -34.95 -17.04 27.03
N VAL A 17 -34.45 -18.16 26.55
CA VAL A 17 -33.06 -18.21 26.02
C VAL A 17 -33.09 -17.43 24.72
N LEU A 18 -32.55 -16.21 24.76
CA LEU A 18 -32.19 -15.45 23.55
C LEU A 18 -31.09 -16.23 22.83
N VAL A 19 -31.49 -17.08 21.89
CA VAL A 19 -30.55 -17.67 20.94
C VAL A 19 -30.13 -16.53 20.00
N SER A 20 -28.97 -15.94 20.28
CA SER A 20 -28.31 -15.06 19.31
C SER A 20 -28.10 -15.89 18.03
N PRO A 21 -28.48 -15.39 16.84
CA PRO A 21 -28.15 -16.08 15.60
C PRO A 21 -26.61 -16.28 15.55
N PRO A 22 -26.14 -17.38 14.95
CA PRO A 22 -24.70 -17.58 14.77
C PRO A 22 -24.15 -16.37 14.05
N ALA A 23 -23.08 -15.77 14.61
CA ALA A 23 -22.38 -14.70 13.95
C ALA A 23 -21.92 -15.22 12.58
N THR A 24 -22.44 -14.65 11.51
CA THR A 24 -21.98 -14.94 10.15
C THR A 24 -20.50 -14.64 10.13
N ALA A 25 -19.69 -15.63 9.73
CA ALA A 25 -18.24 -15.47 9.70
C ALA A 25 -17.88 -14.52 8.55
N GLY A 26 -17.60 -13.25 8.89
CA GLY A 26 -17.12 -12.23 7.97
C GLY A 26 -18.18 -11.22 7.49
N VAL A 27 -17.69 -10.14 6.87
CA VAL A 27 -18.51 -9.09 6.27
C VAL A 27 -19.39 -9.67 5.15
N ILE A 28 -20.67 -9.32 5.12
CA ILE A 28 -21.59 -9.72 4.06
C ILE A 28 -21.43 -8.74 2.89
N TRP A 29 -21.05 -9.28 1.73
CA TRP A 29 -20.83 -8.52 0.51
C TRP A 29 -22.05 -8.63 -0.42
N GLU A 30 -22.56 -7.49 -0.87
CA GLU A 30 -23.64 -7.40 -1.83
C GLU A 30 -23.12 -7.66 -3.24
N GLU A 31 -23.84 -8.48 -4.00
CA GLU A 31 -23.61 -8.72 -5.41
C GLU A 31 -24.41 -7.74 -6.28
N GLY A 32 -23.96 -7.56 -7.53
CA GLY A 32 -24.60 -6.71 -8.53
C GLY A 32 -23.70 -5.58 -9.02
N SER A 33 -24.20 -4.79 -9.97
CA SER A 33 -23.52 -3.62 -10.49
C SER A 33 -23.42 -2.49 -9.44
N PHE A 34 -22.50 -1.57 -9.64
CA PHE A 34 -22.37 -0.39 -8.78
C PHE A 34 -23.69 0.39 -8.66
N ASP A 35 -24.42 0.57 -9.77
CA ASP A 35 -25.70 1.28 -9.77
C ASP A 35 -26.77 0.56 -8.95
N GLU A 36 -26.80 -0.78 -8.98
CA GLU A 36 -27.71 -1.58 -8.16
C GLU A 36 -27.37 -1.48 -6.67
N VAL A 37 -26.08 -1.50 -6.33
CA VAL A 37 -25.60 -1.29 -4.95
C VAL A 37 -26.01 0.10 -4.45
N MET A 38 -25.78 1.16 -5.24
CA MET A 38 -26.17 2.52 -4.89
C MET A 38 -27.70 2.67 -4.77
N ALA A 39 -28.46 2.02 -5.62
CA ALA A 39 -29.94 2.03 -5.52
C ALA A 39 -30.43 1.38 -4.22
N ARG A 40 -29.80 0.26 -3.80
CA ARG A 40 -30.10 -0.38 -2.50
C ARG A 40 -29.72 0.53 -1.33
N ALA A 41 -28.54 1.15 -1.38
CA ALA A 41 -28.06 2.09 -0.37
C ALA A 41 -29.02 3.28 -0.20
N LYS A 42 -29.42 3.88 -1.31
CA LYS A 42 -30.38 5.00 -1.33
C LYS A 42 -31.74 4.57 -0.77
N LYS A 43 -32.26 3.38 -1.14
CA LYS A 43 -33.52 2.86 -0.62
C LYS A 43 -33.47 2.57 0.88
N ALA A 44 -32.33 2.08 1.38
CA ALA A 44 -32.15 1.74 2.78
C ALA A 44 -31.70 2.92 3.65
N ASP A 45 -31.40 4.06 3.02
CA ASP A 45 -30.76 5.23 3.65
C ASP A 45 -29.49 4.84 4.44
N LYS A 46 -28.63 4.01 3.81
CA LYS A 46 -27.38 3.53 4.40
C LYS A 46 -26.18 3.97 3.56
N PRO A 47 -25.07 4.34 4.20
CA PRO A 47 -23.81 4.53 3.49
C PRO A 47 -23.32 3.23 2.85
N VAL A 48 -22.43 3.36 1.86
CA VAL A 48 -21.81 2.23 1.17
C VAL A 48 -20.36 2.10 1.61
N MET A 49 -19.91 0.86 1.82
CA MET A 49 -18.50 0.52 1.98
C MET A 49 -18.08 -0.32 0.77
N ILE A 50 -17.07 0.15 0.03
CA ILE A 50 -16.57 -0.49 -1.18
C ILE A 50 -15.11 -0.87 -0.97
N ASP A 51 -14.78 -2.16 -1.05
CA ASP A 51 -13.39 -2.65 -1.04
C ASP A 51 -12.89 -2.80 -2.48
N PHE A 52 -12.00 -1.90 -2.90
CA PHE A 52 -11.29 -1.99 -4.17
C PHE A 52 -10.02 -2.82 -3.98
N TYR A 53 -9.96 -3.98 -4.66
CA TYR A 53 -8.89 -4.95 -4.49
C TYR A 53 -8.38 -5.50 -5.84
N ALA A 54 -7.19 -6.15 -5.79
CA ALA A 54 -6.69 -7.01 -6.85
C ALA A 54 -6.38 -8.40 -6.30
N VAL A 55 -6.52 -9.44 -7.13
CA VAL A 55 -6.35 -10.85 -6.67
C VAL A 55 -4.94 -11.19 -6.20
N TRP A 56 -3.94 -10.49 -6.71
CA TRP A 56 -2.52 -10.65 -6.33
C TRP A 56 -2.10 -9.80 -5.13
N CYS A 57 -2.95 -8.88 -4.66
CA CYS A 57 -2.64 -7.92 -3.61
C CYS A 57 -2.52 -8.61 -2.23
N GLY A 58 -1.33 -8.64 -1.67
CA GLY A 58 -1.06 -9.22 -0.35
C GLY A 58 -1.83 -8.54 0.80
N PRO A 59 -1.76 -7.21 0.95
CA PRO A 59 -2.52 -6.48 1.97
C PRO A 59 -4.04 -6.64 1.85
N CYS A 60 -4.58 -6.81 0.61
CA CYS A 60 -6.01 -7.09 0.40
C CYS A 60 -6.40 -8.46 1.01
N LYS A 61 -5.53 -9.47 0.83
CA LYS A 61 -5.73 -10.79 1.46
C LYS A 61 -5.65 -10.74 2.99
N LEU A 62 -4.86 -9.80 3.54
CA LEU A 62 -4.81 -9.59 4.99
C LEU A 62 -6.11 -8.97 5.52
N LEU A 63 -6.69 -7.96 4.83
CA LEU A 63 -8.00 -7.42 5.18
C LEU A 63 -9.06 -8.53 5.18
N GLU A 64 -9.09 -9.37 4.15
CA GLU A 64 -10.05 -10.48 4.04
C GLU A 64 -9.90 -11.46 5.20
N LYS A 65 -8.66 -11.90 5.45
CA LYS A 65 -8.38 -12.97 6.41
C LYS A 65 -8.50 -12.53 7.86
N LYS A 66 -8.15 -11.27 8.18
CA LYS A 66 -8.09 -10.77 9.55
C LYS A 66 -9.22 -9.79 9.85
N THR A 67 -9.28 -8.70 9.08
CA THR A 67 -10.12 -7.55 9.42
C THR A 67 -11.59 -7.81 9.15
N TYR A 68 -11.93 -8.31 7.96
CA TYR A 68 -13.32 -8.62 7.61
C TYR A 68 -13.87 -9.88 8.27
N ALA A 69 -12.98 -10.75 8.80
CA ALA A 69 -13.37 -11.92 9.58
C ALA A 69 -13.62 -11.60 11.06
N ASP A 70 -13.25 -10.42 11.54
CA ASP A 70 -13.47 -10.01 12.92
C ASP A 70 -14.96 -9.84 13.23
N ALA A 71 -15.40 -10.36 14.36
CA ALA A 71 -16.81 -10.35 14.74
C ALA A 71 -17.38 -8.95 14.98
N GLN A 72 -16.59 -8.00 15.49
CA GLN A 72 -17.03 -6.65 15.76
C GLN A 72 -17.09 -5.83 14.46
N VAL A 73 -16.10 -5.99 13.58
CA VAL A 73 -16.09 -5.40 12.23
C VAL A 73 -17.30 -5.92 11.44
N THR A 74 -17.51 -7.25 11.42
CA THR A 74 -18.68 -7.88 10.79
C THR A 74 -19.99 -7.33 11.31
N ALA A 75 -20.14 -7.23 12.63
CA ALA A 75 -21.37 -6.71 13.24
C ALA A 75 -21.62 -5.24 12.87
N PHE A 76 -20.57 -4.41 12.87
CA PHE A 76 -20.70 -3.00 12.53
C PHE A 76 -20.91 -2.75 11.04
N SER A 77 -20.35 -3.61 10.17
CA SER A 77 -20.51 -3.51 8.71
C SER A 77 -21.97 -3.58 8.25
N ASN A 78 -22.87 -4.16 9.05
CA ASN A 78 -24.32 -4.18 8.78
C ASN A 78 -24.96 -2.78 8.74
N LYS A 79 -24.27 -1.75 9.21
CA LYS A 79 -24.69 -0.35 9.08
C LYS A 79 -24.49 0.21 7.67
N PHE A 80 -23.73 -0.48 6.85
CA PHE A 80 -23.40 -0.13 5.47
C PHE A 80 -24.06 -1.11 4.48
N VAL A 81 -24.12 -0.71 3.24
CA VAL A 81 -24.24 -1.62 2.10
C VAL A 81 -22.81 -1.91 1.64
N ASN A 82 -22.35 -3.16 1.77
CA ASN A 82 -20.97 -3.51 1.53
C ASN A 82 -20.81 -4.17 0.16
N THR A 83 -19.83 -3.77 -0.63
CA THR A 83 -19.52 -4.43 -1.91
C THR A 83 -18.01 -4.49 -2.14
N LYS A 84 -17.57 -5.43 -2.99
CA LYS A 84 -16.16 -5.58 -3.40
C LYS A 84 -16.04 -5.35 -4.89
N VAL A 85 -14.96 -4.71 -5.29
CA VAL A 85 -14.68 -4.38 -6.69
C VAL A 85 -13.28 -4.85 -7.05
N ASP A 86 -13.21 -5.84 -7.96
CA ASP A 86 -11.94 -6.25 -8.58
C ASP A 86 -11.55 -5.18 -9.62
N VAL A 87 -10.50 -4.43 -9.34
CA VAL A 87 -10.07 -3.30 -10.18
C VAL A 87 -9.53 -3.70 -11.55
N GLU A 88 -9.31 -4.99 -11.77
CA GLU A 88 -8.79 -5.54 -13.03
C GLU A 88 -9.88 -6.17 -13.89
N LYS A 89 -11.15 -6.23 -13.40
CA LYS A 89 -12.24 -6.92 -14.09
C LYS A 89 -13.52 -6.11 -14.20
N GLY A 90 -14.20 -6.31 -15.33
CA GLY A 90 -15.55 -5.79 -15.55
C GLY A 90 -15.67 -4.28 -15.35
N GLU A 91 -16.71 -3.85 -14.66
CA GLU A 91 -16.93 -2.44 -14.33
C GLU A 91 -15.89 -1.87 -13.34
N GLY A 92 -15.17 -2.75 -12.63
CA GLY A 92 -14.17 -2.35 -11.64
C GLY A 92 -13.06 -1.49 -12.23
N VAL A 93 -12.66 -1.72 -13.49
CA VAL A 93 -11.67 -0.90 -14.21
C VAL A 93 -12.14 0.56 -14.31
N GLU A 94 -13.40 0.77 -14.70
CA GLU A 94 -13.96 2.12 -14.84
C GLU A 94 -14.28 2.77 -13.49
N LEU A 95 -14.72 1.99 -12.51
CA LEU A 95 -14.93 2.47 -11.15
C LEU A 95 -13.61 2.90 -10.49
N ALA A 96 -12.53 2.14 -10.67
CA ALA A 96 -11.21 2.52 -10.18
C ALA A 96 -10.76 3.86 -10.76
N LYS A 97 -10.97 4.09 -12.07
CA LYS A 97 -10.69 5.39 -12.70
C LYS A 97 -11.60 6.50 -12.15
N ARG A 98 -12.91 6.25 -12.08
CA ARG A 98 -13.90 7.22 -11.58
C ARG A 98 -13.58 7.73 -10.19
N PHE A 99 -13.20 6.82 -9.28
CA PHE A 99 -12.87 7.14 -7.89
C PHE A 99 -11.37 7.41 -7.68
N ARG A 100 -10.57 7.45 -8.76
CA ARG A 100 -9.13 7.69 -8.72
C ARG A 100 -8.42 6.75 -7.75
N ILE A 101 -8.72 5.44 -7.84
CA ILE A 101 -8.12 4.41 -7.01
C ILE A 101 -6.74 4.07 -7.59
N MET A 102 -5.68 4.46 -6.89
CA MET A 102 -4.29 4.33 -7.34
C MET A 102 -3.51 3.26 -6.56
N ASN A 103 -4.01 2.87 -5.38
CA ASN A 103 -3.35 1.90 -4.49
C ASN A 103 -4.35 0.86 -4.00
N TYR A 104 -3.87 -0.34 -3.69
CA TYR A 104 -4.71 -1.45 -3.22
C TYR A 104 -4.20 -2.02 -1.90
N PRO A 105 -5.12 -2.35 -0.96
CA PRO A 105 -6.54 -2.09 -1.00
C PRO A 105 -6.86 -0.61 -0.81
N THR A 106 -7.98 -0.14 -1.38
CA THR A 106 -8.63 1.10 -0.98
C THR A 106 -10.07 0.78 -0.57
N VAL A 107 -10.41 1.09 0.67
CA VAL A 107 -11.79 0.95 1.17
C VAL A 107 -12.44 2.33 1.13
N LEU A 108 -13.38 2.50 0.21
CA LEU A 108 -14.10 3.75 -0.05
C LEU A 108 -15.44 3.74 0.67
N PHE A 109 -15.77 4.84 1.33
CA PHE A 109 -17.05 5.05 1.99
C PHE A 109 -17.82 6.16 1.28
N LEU A 110 -19.05 5.85 0.85
CA LEU A 110 -19.92 6.79 0.12
C LEU A 110 -21.21 7.05 0.90
N ARG A 111 -21.76 8.27 0.75
CA ARG A 111 -23.12 8.57 1.15
C ARG A 111 -24.12 7.91 0.20
N PRO A 112 -25.41 7.78 0.58
CA PRO A 112 -26.45 7.22 -0.29
C PRO A 112 -26.66 7.99 -1.61
N ASP A 113 -26.20 9.24 -1.70
CA ASP A 113 -26.23 10.04 -2.92
C ASP A 113 -25.01 9.83 -3.84
N GLY A 114 -24.04 9.02 -3.39
CA GLY A 114 -22.80 8.70 -4.12
C GLY A 114 -21.63 9.65 -3.87
N SER A 115 -21.81 10.68 -3.03
CA SER A 115 -20.68 11.51 -2.60
C SER A 115 -19.77 10.76 -1.63
N GLU A 116 -18.47 11.02 -1.69
CA GLU A 116 -17.50 10.36 -0.82
C GLU A 116 -17.61 10.88 0.61
N ILE A 117 -17.66 9.96 1.57
CA ILE A 117 -17.47 10.28 2.99
C ILE A 117 -15.98 10.40 3.24
N ASP A 118 -15.25 9.28 3.03
CA ASP A 118 -13.80 9.23 3.09
C ASP A 118 -13.29 7.89 2.58
N ARG A 119 -11.96 7.68 2.60
CA ARG A 119 -11.31 6.44 2.17
C ARG A 119 -10.19 6.01 3.11
N LEU A 120 -9.97 4.71 3.17
CA LEU A 120 -8.79 4.08 3.73
C LEU A 120 -7.94 3.55 2.59
N ILE A 121 -6.64 3.84 2.61
CA ILE A 121 -5.66 3.22 1.72
C ILE A 121 -4.77 2.29 2.53
N GLY A 122 -4.69 1.03 2.12
CA GLY A 122 -3.88 0.01 2.77
C GLY A 122 -4.64 -0.83 3.81
N PHE A 123 -3.88 -1.59 4.58
CA PHE A 123 -4.36 -2.52 5.59
C PHE A 123 -4.43 -1.86 6.97
N LEU A 124 -5.49 -2.13 7.71
CA LEU A 124 -5.60 -1.88 9.15
C LEU A 124 -5.98 -3.17 9.89
N GLU A 125 -5.46 -3.35 11.08
CA GLU A 125 -5.91 -4.42 11.99
C GLU A 125 -7.36 -4.16 12.44
N PRO A 126 -8.08 -5.20 12.91
CA PRO A 126 -9.53 -5.08 13.19
C PRO A 126 -9.93 -3.95 14.14
N PRO A 127 -9.22 -3.66 15.26
CA PRO A 127 -9.62 -2.59 16.18
C PRO A 127 -9.56 -1.20 15.54
N GLU A 128 -8.48 -0.91 14.78
CA GLU A 128 -8.30 0.37 14.10
C GLU A 128 -9.31 0.54 12.97
N PHE A 129 -9.55 -0.53 12.21
CA PHE A 129 -10.55 -0.52 11.13
C PHE A 129 -11.96 -0.30 11.67
N LEU A 130 -12.32 -0.96 12.77
CA LEU A 130 -13.62 -0.76 13.44
C LEU A 130 -13.78 0.68 13.93
N GLN A 131 -12.72 1.28 14.49
CA GLN A 131 -12.75 2.68 14.91
C GLN A 131 -12.96 3.61 13.71
N LEU A 132 -12.21 3.42 12.64
CA LEU A 132 -12.36 4.16 11.38
C LEU A 132 -13.79 4.05 10.82
N MET A 133 -14.37 2.85 10.78
CA MET A 133 -15.77 2.67 10.34
C MET A 133 -16.74 3.47 11.19
N LYS A 134 -16.55 3.50 12.51
CA LYS A 134 -17.39 4.28 13.44
C LYS A 134 -17.24 5.78 13.20
N ASP A 135 -16.00 6.23 13.03
CA ASP A 135 -15.70 7.63 12.77
C ASP A 135 -16.37 8.09 11.47
N TYR A 136 -16.15 7.37 10.39
CA TYR A 136 -16.73 7.72 9.08
C TYR A 136 -18.25 7.63 9.05
N TYR A 137 -18.84 6.64 9.74
CA TYR A 137 -20.29 6.55 9.89
C TYR A 137 -20.89 7.76 10.61
N ASN A 138 -20.17 8.33 11.57
CA ASN A 138 -20.59 9.50 12.36
C ASN A 138 -20.10 10.84 11.77
N GLY A 139 -19.41 10.83 10.62
CA GLY A 139 -18.84 12.04 10.00
C GLY A 139 -17.66 12.64 10.77
N VAL A 140 -16.97 11.83 11.59
CA VAL A 140 -15.80 12.22 12.37
C VAL A 140 -14.53 11.76 11.68
N ASN A 141 -13.45 12.52 11.78
CA ASN A 141 -12.16 12.23 11.14
C ASN A 141 -12.23 12.06 9.60
N THR A 142 -13.29 12.56 8.98
CA THR A 142 -13.46 12.65 7.53
C THR A 142 -12.78 13.90 6.98
N LEU A 143 -12.63 14.00 5.65
CA LEU A 143 -12.11 15.21 5.03
C LEU A 143 -12.96 16.43 5.43
N ASP A 144 -14.28 16.34 5.33
CA ASP A 144 -15.21 17.43 5.69
C ASP A 144 -15.01 17.88 7.16
N ASP A 145 -14.84 16.93 8.09
CA ASP A 145 -14.59 17.23 9.50
C ASP A 145 -13.23 17.91 9.71
N TYR A 146 -12.17 17.39 9.07
CA TYR A 146 -10.86 18.01 9.16
C TYR A 146 -10.81 19.41 8.54
N GLU A 147 -11.51 19.66 7.43
CA GLU A 147 -11.64 20.98 6.85
C GLU A 147 -12.37 21.98 7.77
N ALA A 148 -13.46 21.55 8.39
CA ALA A 148 -14.17 22.36 9.35
C ALA A 148 -13.26 22.75 10.53
N ARG A 149 -12.55 21.80 11.10
CA ARG A 149 -11.59 22.02 12.21
C ARG A 149 -10.40 22.87 11.77
N MET A 150 -9.87 22.69 10.56
CA MET A 150 -8.80 23.51 10.01
C MET A 150 -9.25 24.97 9.82
N ASN A 151 -10.52 25.21 9.46
CA ASN A 151 -11.07 26.55 9.33
C ASN A 151 -11.25 27.22 10.70
N GLU A 152 -11.54 26.46 11.75
CA GLU A 152 -11.65 26.95 13.13
C GLU A 152 -10.26 27.26 13.75
N ASP A 153 -9.26 26.43 13.43
CA ASP A 153 -7.88 26.58 13.92
C ASP A 153 -6.87 26.50 12.75
N PRO A 154 -6.78 27.55 11.91
CA PRO A 154 -5.91 27.57 10.74
C PRO A 154 -4.41 27.63 11.06
N GLY A 155 -4.04 27.80 12.33
CA GLY A 155 -2.67 27.76 12.86
C GLY A 155 -2.21 26.37 13.27
N ASN A 156 -3.08 25.38 13.30
CA ASN A 156 -2.75 24.02 13.69
C ASN A 156 -2.18 23.24 12.49
N ILE A 157 -0.86 23.10 12.48
CA ILE A 157 -0.14 22.48 11.35
C ILE A 157 -0.55 21.02 11.12
N GLU A 158 -0.88 20.26 12.18
CA GLU A 158 -1.33 18.86 12.08
C GLU A 158 -2.65 18.76 11.31
N LEU A 159 -3.60 19.67 11.58
CA LEU A 159 -4.86 19.74 10.85
C LEU A 159 -4.63 20.11 9.38
N VAL A 160 -3.81 21.14 9.12
CA VAL A 160 -3.48 21.59 7.75
C VAL A 160 -2.83 20.45 6.98
N PHE A 161 -1.83 19.79 7.56
CA PHE A 161 -1.16 18.66 6.92
C PHE A 161 -2.12 17.48 6.65
N THR A 162 -2.99 17.16 7.62
CA THR A 162 -3.97 16.06 7.48
C THR A 162 -4.92 16.32 6.32
N VAL A 163 -5.42 17.56 6.15
CA VAL A 163 -6.28 17.95 5.02
C VAL A 163 -5.52 17.80 3.70
N GLY A 164 -4.30 18.32 3.62
CA GLY A 164 -3.46 18.18 2.42
C GLY A 164 -3.26 16.73 2.02
N ARG A 165 -2.89 15.86 2.97
CA ARG A 165 -2.72 14.42 2.76
C ARG A 165 -4.01 13.74 2.29
N LYS A 166 -5.17 14.08 2.89
CA LYS A 166 -6.46 13.53 2.48
C LYS A 166 -6.83 13.90 1.03
N TYR A 167 -6.44 15.07 0.54
CA TYR A 167 -6.57 15.42 -0.87
C TYR A 167 -5.61 14.63 -1.75
N VAL A 168 -4.36 14.42 -1.31
CA VAL A 168 -3.42 13.54 -2.01
C VAL A 168 -3.98 12.11 -2.11
N ASP A 169 -4.57 11.59 -1.04
CA ASP A 169 -5.19 10.26 -1.03
C ASP A 169 -6.33 10.13 -2.05
N ARG A 170 -7.01 11.23 -2.36
CA ARG A 170 -8.06 11.32 -3.40
C ARG A 170 -7.51 11.57 -4.81
N ALA A 171 -6.20 11.66 -4.96
CA ALA A 171 -5.54 12.12 -6.19
C ALA A 171 -6.11 13.49 -6.67
N ASP A 172 -6.44 14.35 -5.73
CA ASP A 172 -6.86 15.73 -5.96
C ASP A 172 -5.68 16.68 -5.72
N ARG A 173 -4.78 16.70 -6.71
CA ARG A 173 -3.58 17.54 -6.71
C ARG A 173 -3.92 19.02 -6.57
N GLU A 174 -4.95 19.46 -7.26
CA GLU A 174 -5.34 20.88 -7.31
C GLU A 174 -5.69 21.45 -5.93
N SER A 175 -6.42 20.67 -5.14
CA SER A 175 -6.74 21.01 -3.75
C SER A 175 -5.57 20.73 -2.78
N ALA A 176 -4.75 19.71 -3.04
CA ALA A 176 -3.65 19.32 -2.15
C ALA A 176 -2.51 20.33 -2.12
N MET A 177 -2.03 20.78 -3.30
CA MET A 177 -0.80 21.57 -3.42
C MET A 177 -0.82 22.87 -2.62
N PRO A 178 -1.86 23.74 -2.69
CA PRO A 178 -1.89 24.97 -1.90
C PRO A 178 -1.87 24.75 -0.38
N ILE A 179 -2.44 23.62 0.07
CA ILE A 179 -2.48 23.26 1.50
C ILE A 179 -1.11 22.77 1.94
N LEU A 180 -0.43 21.96 1.13
CA LEU A 180 0.92 21.47 1.42
C LEU A 180 1.95 22.61 1.38
N ASP A 181 1.81 23.58 0.46
CA ASP A 181 2.60 24.82 0.47
C ASP A 181 2.43 25.61 1.77
N LYS A 182 1.19 25.67 2.29
CA LYS A 182 0.93 26.27 3.60
C LYS A 182 1.64 25.53 4.72
N VAL A 183 1.67 24.18 4.70
CA VAL A 183 2.42 23.36 5.68
C VAL A 183 3.90 23.73 5.62
N MET A 184 4.50 23.80 4.43
CA MET A 184 5.90 24.21 4.25
C MET A 184 6.18 25.59 4.85
N ALA A 185 5.27 26.55 4.68
CA ALA A 185 5.40 27.88 5.25
C ALA A 185 5.22 27.95 6.77
N MET A 186 4.52 26.97 7.39
CA MET A 186 4.30 26.88 8.82
C MET A 186 5.44 26.18 9.58
N ASP A 187 6.31 25.43 8.89
CA ASP A 187 7.43 24.68 9.45
C ASP A 187 8.69 24.82 8.56
N PRO A 188 9.14 26.07 8.25
CA PRO A 188 10.17 26.30 7.24
C PRO A 188 11.51 25.66 7.56
N ASP A 189 11.84 25.53 8.83
CA ASP A 189 13.07 24.93 9.33
C ASP A 189 12.90 23.42 9.69
N ASN A 190 11.74 22.85 9.39
CA ASN A 190 11.38 21.46 9.70
C ASN A 190 11.52 21.06 11.18
N GLU A 191 11.39 22.01 12.10
CA GLU A 191 11.53 21.73 13.54
C GLU A 191 10.47 20.73 14.07
N LYS A 192 9.32 20.66 13.40
CA LYS A 192 8.20 19.75 13.72
C LYS A 192 8.14 18.53 12.81
N GLY A 193 8.98 18.47 11.78
CA GLY A 193 9.00 17.38 10.81
C GLY A 193 7.86 17.39 9.78
N TYR A 194 7.06 18.48 9.71
CA TYR A 194 5.96 18.56 8.74
C TYR A 194 6.42 19.02 7.36
N ALA A 195 7.49 19.80 7.25
CA ALA A 195 7.97 20.28 5.95
C ALA A 195 8.52 19.13 5.10
N GLU A 196 9.30 18.21 5.68
CA GLU A 196 9.75 17.02 4.95
C GLU A 196 8.59 16.10 4.53
N GLN A 197 7.59 15.91 5.41
CA GLN A 197 6.40 15.14 5.08
C GLN A 197 5.58 15.80 3.97
N ALA A 198 5.46 17.13 3.97
CA ALA A 198 4.77 17.87 2.92
C ALA A 198 5.45 17.69 1.55
N LEU A 199 6.78 17.72 1.46
CA LEU A 199 7.50 17.45 0.22
C LEU A 199 7.24 16.04 -0.31
N MET A 200 7.20 15.04 0.56
CA MET A 200 6.84 13.67 0.17
C MET A 200 5.41 13.58 -0.38
N GLN A 201 4.47 14.27 0.28
CA GLN A 201 3.08 14.34 -0.19
C GLN A 201 2.94 15.09 -1.53
N MET A 202 3.74 16.15 -1.75
CA MET A 202 3.77 16.87 -3.04
C MET A 202 4.29 15.96 -4.16
N ALA A 203 5.36 15.20 -3.92
CA ALA A 203 5.86 14.21 -4.88
C ALA A 203 4.79 13.14 -5.21
N ASP A 204 4.08 12.63 -4.20
CA ASP A 204 3.00 11.66 -4.40
C ASP A 204 1.79 12.24 -5.15
N ALA A 205 1.44 13.51 -4.88
CA ALA A 205 0.38 14.22 -5.61
C ALA A 205 0.69 14.35 -7.11
N GLU A 206 1.94 14.73 -7.45
CA GLU A 206 2.39 14.82 -8.85
C GLU A 206 2.44 13.44 -9.53
N ARG A 207 2.96 12.42 -8.83
CA ARG A 207 2.94 11.04 -9.32
C ARG A 207 1.52 10.55 -9.63
N LYS A 208 0.56 10.82 -8.73
CA LYS A 208 -0.86 10.46 -8.91
C LYS A 208 -1.50 11.25 -10.05
N ALA A 209 -1.08 12.48 -10.29
CA ALA A 209 -1.49 13.30 -11.43
C ALA A 209 -0.86 12.84 -12.76
N GLY A 210 0.15 11.96 -12.73
CA GLY A 210 0.88 11.49 -13.90
C GLY A 210 2.07 12.38 -14.31
N ASP A 211 2.37 13.42 -13.55
CA ASP A 211 3.55 14.27 -13.78
C ASP A 211 4.77 13.69 -13.05
N ILE A 212 5.38 12.69 -13.68
CA ILE A 212 6.55 12.00 -13.11
C ILE A 212 7.75 12.92 -12.99
N SER A 213 7.92 13.89 -13.92
CA SER A 213 9.02 14.86 -13.85
C SER A 213 8.91 15.77 -12.63
N ALA A 214 7.70 16.27 -12.34
CA ALA A 214 7.46 17.06 -11.13
C ALA A 214 7.62 16.20 -9.84
N ALA A 215 7.19 14.94 -9.86
CA ALA A 215 7.39 14.02 -8.74
C ALA A 215 8.88 13.80 -8.43
N ILE A 216 9.73 13.62 -9.46
CA ILE A 216 11.18 13.52 -9.33
C ILE A 216 11.73 14.84 -8.73
N ALA A 217 11.35 16.00 -9.26
CA ALA A 217 11.85 17.27 -8.77
C ALA A 217 11.54 17.54 -7.29
N PHE A 218 10.35 17.12 -6.80
CA PHE A 218 10.03 17.19 -5.38
C PHE A 218 10.86 16.19 -4.55
N GLY A 219 11.10 14.98 -5.07
CA GLY A 219 11.97 13.99 -4.44
C GLY A 219 13.42 14.49 -4.33
N GLU A 220 13.98 15.05 -5.40
CA GLU A 220 15.33 15.64 -5.42
C GLU A 220 15.43 16.78 -4.40
N LYS A 221 14.45 17.68 -4.38
CA LYS A 221 14.37 18.75 -3.38
C LYS A 221 14.32 18.21 -1.96
N PHE A 222 13.61 17.08 -1.73
CA PHE A 222 13.59 16.40 -0.44
C PHE A 222 15.00 15.94 -0.04
N VAL A 223 15.68 15.21 -0.94
CA VAL A 223 17.03 14.66 -0.68
C VAL A 223 18.04 15.78 -0.40
N GLU A 224 17.95 16.91 -1.14
CA GLU A 224 18.80 18.09 -0.94
C GLU A 224 18.53 18.76 0.42
N SER A 225 17.24 18.96 0.77
CA SER A 225 16.86 19.66 1.99
C SER A 225 17.01 18.83 3.25
N TYR A 226 16.79 17.51 3.17
CA TYR A 226 16.74 16.59 4.31
C TYR A 226 17.65 15.36 4.09
N PRO A 227 18.96 15.54 3.83
CA PRO A 227 19.84 14.43 3.50
C PRO A 227 19.97 13.37 4.61
N GLU A 228 19.75 13.75 5.86
CA GLU A 228 19.86 12.85 7.02
C GLU A 228 18.50 12.33 7.52
N SER A 229 17.40 12.62 6.84
CA SER A 229 16.09 12.07 7.18
C SER A 229 16.08 10.54 7.00
N GLU A 230 15.36 9.84 7.87
CA GLU A 230 15.12 8.41 7.76
C GLU A 230 14.38 8.04 6.45
N ASN A 231 13.64 9.00 5.88
CA ASN A 231 12.89 8.84 4.64
C ASN A 231 13.77 8.96 3.38
N THR A 232 14.99 9.54 3.49
CA THR A 232 15.86 9.81 2.32
C THR A 232 16.15 8.57 1.49
N LYS A 233 16.35 7.42 2.13
CA LYS A 233 16.59 6.17 1.42
C LYS A 233 15.37 5.77 0.56
N GLY A 234 14.16 5.86 1.11
CA GLY A 234 12.92 5.58 0.40
C GLY A 234 12.71 6.52 -0.79
N VAL A 235 12.94 7.82 -0.58
CA VAL A 235 12.81 8.83 -1.65
C VAL A 235 13.82 8.60 -2.78
N LEU A 236 15.06 8.21 -2.48
CA LEU A 236 16.05 7.85 -3.51
C LEU A 236 15.59 6.62 -4.33
N TYR A 237 14.98 5.61 -3.70
CA TYR A 237 14.39 4.49 -4.44
C TYR A 237 13.27 4.94 -5.38
N ASP A 238 12.41 5.82 -4.93
CA ASP A 238 11.30 6.33 -5.74
C ASP A 238 11.83 7.13 -6.95
N ILE A 239 12.82 8.02 -6.76
CA ILE A 239 13.45 8.78 -7.84
C ILE A 239 14.08 7.83 -8.87
N ALA A 240 14.87 6.83 -8.42
CA ALA A 240 15.48 5.85 -9.30
C ALA A 240 14.43 5.05 -10.11
N TYR A 241 13.36 4.63 -9.43
CA TYR A 241 12.24 3.93 -10.07
C TYR A 241 11.55 4.80 -11.13
N TYR A 242 11.32 6.10 -10.85
CA TYR A 242 10.66 6.99 -11.78
C TYR A 242 11.51 7.28 -13.01
N HIS A 243 12.82 7.51 -12.85
CA HIS A 243 13.75 7.63 -13.99
C HIS A 243 13.76 6.36 -14.84
N LYS A 244 13.87 5.19 -14.22
CA LYS A 244 13.78 3.91 -14.92
C LYS A 244 12.48 3.76 -15.69
N LYS A 245 11.33 4.11 -15.08
CA LYS A 245 10.01 4.04 -15.71
C LYS A 245 9.87 5.02 -16.87
N ALA A 246 10.51 6.17 -16.81
CA ALA A 246 10.60 7.15 -17.88
C ALA A 246 11.56 6.73 -19.00
N GLY A 247 12.32 5.62 -18.85
CA GLY A 247 13.33 5.16 -19.80
C GLY A 247 14.68 5.85 -19.68
N ASP A 248 14.85 6.75 -18.69
CA ASP A 248 16.11 7.44 -18.41
C ASP A 248 16.98 6.57 -17.48
N ASN A 249 17.59 5.55 -18.06
CA ASN A 249 18.46 4.62 -17.33
C ASN A 249 19.75 5.27 -16.82
N GLU A 250 20.25 6.32 -17.49
CA GLU A 250 21.45 7.02 -17.04
C GLU A 250 21.19 7.80 -15.75
N ALA A 251 20.10 8.55 -15.68
CA ALA A 251 19.70 9.23 -14.46
C ALA A 251 19.39 8.23 -13.33
N ALA A 252 18.66 7.14 -13.62
CA ALA A 252 18.42 6.07 -12.65
C ALA A 252 19.73 5.49 -12.10
N LEU A 253 20.73 5.23 -12.96
CA LEU A 253 22.06 4.74 -12.54
C LEU A 253 22.74 5.74 -11.61
N GLY A 254 22.65 7.04 -11.89
CA GLY A 254 23.17 8.10 -11.04
C GLY A 254 22.61 7.99 -9.62
N VAL A 255 21.28 7.95 -9.50
CA VAL A 255 20.59 7.85 -8.21
C VAL A 255 20.92 6.56 -7.46
N TYR A 256 21.03 5.41 -8.18
CA TYR A 256 21.46 4.16 -7.54
C TYR A 256 22.92 4.22 -7.04
N LYS A 257 23.82 4.93 -7.73
CA LYS A 257 25.18 5.16 -7.25
C LYS A 257 25.22 6.03 -5.98
N ASP A 258 24.38 7.06 -5.92
CA ASP A 258 24.24 7.88 -4.71
C ASP A 258 23.71 7.03 -3.55
N LEU A 259 22.73 6.17 -3.82
CA LEU A 259 22.15 5.26 -2.84
C LEU A 259 23.20 4.32 -2.21
N ILE A 260 24.01 3.63 -3.02
CA ILE A 260 25.03 2.72 -2.50
C ILE A 260 26.22 3.46 -1.87
N THR A 261 26.48 4.71 -2.27
CA THR A 261 27.50 5.56 -1.65
C THR A 261 27.06 6.00 -0.26
N LYS A 262 25.80 6.38 -0.10
CA LYS A 262 25.24 6.82 1.18
C LYS A 262 24.98 5.65 2.13
N TYR A 263 24.62 4.48 1.59
CA TYR A 263 24.26 3.28 2.37
C TYR A 263 25.11 2.06 1.96
N PRO A 264 26.44 2.09 2.20
CA PRO A 264 27.38 1.10 1.66
C PRO A 264 27.23 -0.31 2.24
N ASP A 265 26.59 -0.45 3.40
CA ASP A 265 26.37 -1.73 4.09
C ASP A 265 24.87 -2.16 4.04
N ASP A 266 24.03 -1.41 3.35
CA ASP A 266 22.61 -1.78 3.19
C ASP A 266 22.44 -2.79 2.07
N VAL A 267 22.23 -4.05 2.44
CA VAL A 267 22.08 -5.18 1.49
C VAL A 267 21.01 -4.90 0.43
N ASN A 268 19.89 -4.26 0.79
CA ASN A 268 18.83 -3.96 -0.15
C ASN A 268 19.24 -2.88 -1.16
N ALA A 269 19.99 -1.86 -0.72
CA ALA A 269 20.53 -0.83 -1.61
C ALA A 269 21.52 -1.44 -2.62
N LEU A 270 22.46 -2.23 -2.13
CA LEU A 270 23.47 -2.91 -2.96
C LEU A 270 22.79 -3.87 -3.96
N ASN A 271 21.84 -4.65 -3.50
CA ASN A 271 21.08 -5.58 -4.34
C ASN A 271 20.28 -4.87 -5.43
N SER A 272 19.59 -3.77 -5.07
CA SER A 272 18.78 -3.00 -6.01
C SER A 272 19.65 -2.36 -7.11
N PHE A 273 20.80 -1.82 -6.75
CA PHE A 273 21.79 -1.33 -7.71
C PHE A 273 22.25 -2.44 -8.66
N ALA A 274 22.67 -3.58 -8.12
CA ALA A 274 23.18 -4.70 -8.91
C ALA A 274 22.12 -5.26 -9.85
N TRP A 275 20.89 -5.43 -9.37
CA TRP A 275 19.75 -5.87 -10.17
C TRP A 275 19.41 -4.88 -11.31
N PHE A 276 19.40 -3.58 -10.99
CA PHE A 276 19.20 -2.55 -12.02
C PHE A 276 20.29 -2.65 -13.11
N CYS A 277 21.54 -2.75 -12.73
CA CYS A 277 22.65 -2.86 -13.66
C CYS A 277 22.56 -4.12 -14.53
N ALA A 278 22.23 -5.28 -13.94
CA ALA A 278 22.04 -6.53 -14.67
C ALA A 278 20.92 -6.41 -15.73
N LYS A 279 19.79 -5.76 -15.36
CA LYS A 279 18.64 -5.62 -16.27
C LYS A 279 18.82 -4.53 -17.34
N SER A 280 19.64 -3.51 -17.08
CA SER A 280 19.93 -2.44 -18.03
C SER A 280 21.18 -2.66 -18.88
N GLY A 281 22.03 -3.63 -18.52
CA GLY A 281 23.33 -3.86 -19.14
C GLY A 281 24.39 -2.79 -18.82
N MET A 282 24.15 -1.96 -17.78
CA MET A 282 25.00 -0.83 -17.44
C MET A 282 25.89 -1.12 -16.23
N ALA A 283 27.10 -0.57 -16.24
CA ALA A 283 28.05 -0.62 -15.10
C ALA A 283 28.26 -2.04 -14.52
N LEU A 284 28.28 -3.07 -15.38
CA LEU A 284 28.24 -4.49 -14.97
C LEU A 284 29.48 -4.91 -14.15
N ASP A 285 30.67 -4.31 -14.39
CA ASP A 285 31.85 -4.60 -13.57
C ASP A 285 31.65 -4.15 -12.13
N LEU A 286 31.20 -2.90 -11.92
CA LEU A 286 30.86 -2.38 -10.61
C LEU A 286 29.72 -3.18 -9.95
N ALA A 287 28.71 -3.55 -10.74
CA ALA A 287 27.59 -4.36 -10.26
C ALA A 287 28.03 -5.72 -9.73
N THR A 288 29.06 -6.32 -10.35
CA THR A 288 29.66 -7.59 -9.87
C THR A 288 30.25 -7.43 -8.48
N ASP A 289 31.09 -6.41 -8.28
CA ASP A 289 31.73 -6.16 -6.99
C ASP A 289 30.70 -5.88 -5.89
N ILE A 290 29.70 -5.06 -6.23
CA ILE A 290 28.61 -4.69 -5.32
C ILE A 290 27.73 -5.90 -4.97
N ALA A 291 27.35 -6.73 -5.95
CA ALA A 291 26.55 -7.93 -5.71
C ALA A 291 27.31 -8.96 -4.86
N GLN A 292 28.61 -9.16 -5.11
CA GLN A 292 29.47 -10.02 -4.27
C GLN A 292 29.55 -9.49 -2.83
N ASN A 293 29.61 -8.17 -2.63
CA ASN A 293 29.58 -7.58 -1.30
C ASN A 293 28.23 -7.82 -0.63
N ALA A 294 27.12 -7.62 -1.34
CA ALA A 294 25.76 -7.91 -0.84
C ALA A 294 25.60 -9.37 -0.42
N CYS A 295 26.13 -10.33 -1.19
CA CYS A 295 26.13 -11.75 -0.82
C CYS A 295 26.87 -11.98 0.50
N LYS A 296 28.04 -11.38 0.70
CA LYS A 296 28.81 -11.52 1.95
C LYS A 296 28.04 -10.94 3.14
N LEU A 297 27.46 -9.75 3.00
CA LEU A 297 26.71 -9.08 4.07
C LEU A 297 25.42 -9.81 4.44
N SER A 298 24.77 -10.45 3.46
CA SER A 298 23.54 -11.23 3.66
C SER A 298 23.76 -12.68 4.08
N ASN A 299 25.02 -13.11 4.23
CA ASN A 299 25.37 -14.52 4.44
C ASN A 299 24.83 -15.42 3.30
N ASP A 300 25.01 -14.97 2.07
CA ASP A 300 24.58 -15.66 0.84
C ASP A 300 23.06 -15.95 0.83
N ASP A 301 22.25 -14.93 1.09
CA ASP A 301 20.79 -15.04 0.95
C ASP A 301 20.44 -15.48 -0.49
N PRO A 302 19.51 -16.44 -0.70
CA PRO A 302 19.18 -16.96 -2.01
C PRO A 302 18.75 -15.90 -3.04
N GLY A 303 17.99 -14.89 -2.63
CA GLY A 303 17.56 -13.80 -3.52
C GLY A 303 18.70 -12.85 -3.91
N ILE A 304 19.68 -12.68 -3.02
CA ILE A 304 20.89 -11.88 -3.32
C ILE A 304 21.84 -12.67 -4.23
N LEU A 305 21.97 -13.99 -4.04
CA LEU A 305 22.70 -14.88 -4.95
C LEU A 305 22.07 -14.91 -6.35
N ASP A 306 20.73 -14.91 -6.47
CA ASP A 306 20.05 -14.80 -7.75
C ASP A 306 20.44 -13.50 -8.49
N THR A 307 20.45 -12.37 -7.76
CA THR A 307 20.89 -11.10 -8.34
C THR A 307 22.34 -11.16 -8.83
N LEU A 308 23.27 -11.76 -8.08
CA LEU A 308 24.65 -11.95 -8.53
C LEU A 308 24.73 -12.84 -9.76
N ALA A 309 23.95 -13.92 -9.82
CA ALA A 309 23.85 -14.79 -11.00
C ALA A 309 23.34 -14.04 -12.23
N GLU A 310 22.33 -13.17 -12.08
CA GLU A 310 21.85 -12.28 -13.15
C GLU A 310 22.92 -11.28 -13.61
N VAL A 311 23.74 -10.74 -12.72
CA VAL A 311 24.87 -9.87 -13.08
C VAL A 311 25.91 -10.65 -13.91
N TYR A 312 26.27 -11.86 -13.51
CA TYR A 312 27.18 -12.73 -14.27
C TYR A 312 26.57 -13.08 -15.64
N PHE A 313 25.27 -13.42 -15.67
CA PHE A 313 24.57 -13.70 -16.91
C PHE A 313 24.60 -12.51 -17.88
N ALA A 314 24.35 -11.30 -17.39
CA ALA A 314 24.39 -10.07 -18.19
C ALA A 314 25.81 -9.73 -18.74
N ARG A 315 26.84 -10.38 -18.20
CA ARG A 315 28.24 -10.30 -18.64
C ARG A 315 28.67 -11.46 -19.51
N ASP A 316 27.75 -12.32 -19.93
CA ASP A 316 28.03 -13.58 -20.64
C ASP A 316 28.92 -14.57 -19.87
N MET A 317 29.03 -14.39 -18.54
CA MET A 317 29.77 -15.28 -17.64
C MET A 317 28.86 -16.45 -17.20
N TYR A 318 28.47 -17.29 -18.15
CA TYR A 318 27.43 -18.30 -17.94
C TYR A 318 27.80 -19.36 -16.89
N ASP A 319 29.07 -19.76 -16.82
CA ASP A 319 29.54 -20.73 -15.82
C ASP A 319 29.39 -20.17 -14.38
N ASP A 320 29.82 -18.93 -14.19
CA ASP A 320 29.69 -18.25 -12.88
C ASP A 320 28.21 -18.05 -12.50
N ALA A 321 27.35 -17.71 -13.47
CA ALA A 321 25.91 -17.58 -13.26
C ALA A 321 25.29 -18.91 -12.80
N ILE A 322 25.62 -20.02 -13.51
CA ILE A 322 25.13 -21.38 -13.20
C ILE A 322 25.65 -21.83 -11.82
N GLU A 323 26.91 -21.61 -11.51
CA GLU A 323 27.46 -21.98 -10.19
C GLU A 323 26.78 -21.20 -9.08
N THR A 324 26.55 -19.89 -9.28
CA THR A 324 25.95 -19.02 -8.28
C THR A 324 24.48 -19.36 -8.02
N ILE A 325 23.69 -19.61 -9.07
CA ILE A 325 22.27 -19.99 -8.87
C ILE A 325 22.13 -21.37 -8.23
N LYS A 326 23.06 -22.31 -8.49
CA LYS A 326 23.10 -23.60 -7.78
C LYS A 326 23.40 -23.45 -6.29
N LYS A 327 24.21 -22.44 -5.90
CA LYS A 327 24.41 -22.10 -4.46
C LYS A 327 23.12 -21.58 -3.84
N ALA A 328 22.36 -20.74 -4.55
CA ALA A 328 21.04 -20.28 -4.08
C ALA A 328 20.06 -21.45 -3.88
N MET A 329 19.94 -22.34 -4.88
CA MET A 329 19.09 -23.52 -4.83
C MET A 329 19.48 -24.50 -3.70
N ALA A 330 20.74 -24.59 -3.33
CA ALA A 330 21.19 -25.44 -2.21
C ALA A 330 20.65 -24.91 -0.86
N LYS A 331 20.35 -23.62 -0.78
CA LYS A 331 19.77 -22.99 0.43
C LYS A 331 18.25 -22.96 0.42
N ASP A 332 17.64 -22.89 -0.75
CA ASP A 332 16.18 -22.98 -0.94
C ASP A 332 15.85 -23.94 -2.12
N PRO A 333 15.87 -25.26 -1.85
CA PRO A 333 15.68 -26.27 -2.89
C PRO A 333 14.25 -26.39 -3.41
N GLU A 334 13.27 -25.84 -2.68
CA GLU A 334 11.85 -25.89 -3.07
C GLU A 334 11.43 -24.69 -3.93
N ASP A 335 12.28 -23.67 -4.09
CA ASP A 335 11.98 -22.51 -4.91
C ASP A 335 12.04 -22.86 -6.42
N ASP A 336 10.87 -22.90 -7.05
CA ASP A 336 10.73 -23.16 -8.47
C ASP A 336 11.28 -22.04 -9.35
N TYR A 337 11.27 -20.80 -8.89
CA TYR A 337 11.85 -19.66 -9.61
C TYR A 337 13.37 -19.84 -9.80
N LEU A 338 14.10 -20.30 -8.77
CA LEU A 338 15.54 -20.55 -8.88
C LEU A 338 15.84 -21.68 -9.90
N LYS A 339 14.97 -22.69 -10.00
CA LYS A 339 15.08 -23.75 -11.01
C LYS A 339 14.86 -23.21 -12.42
N GLU A 340 13.91 -22.31 -12.61
CA GLU A 340 13.68 -21.62 -13.89
C GLU A 340 14.89 -20.76 -14.29
N GLN A 341 15.50 -20.03 -13.34
CA GLN A 341 16.71 -19.25 -13.60
C GLN A 341 17.89 -20.14 -14.01
N LEU A 342 18.10 -21.27 -13.34
CA LEU A 342 19.13 -22.23 -13.75
C LEU A 342 18.93 -22.69 -15.20
N SER A 343 17.71 -23.10 -15.55
CA SER A 343 17.38 -23.54 -16.92
C SER A 343 17.68 -22.45 -17.95
N LYS A 344 17.30 -21.22 -17.67
CA LYS A 344 17.59 -20.04 -18.52
C LYS A 344 19.09 -19.87 -18.76
N PHE A 345 19.93 -19.97 -17.71
CA PHE A 345 21.37 -19.79 -17.85
C PHE A 345 22.04 -20.96 -18.60
N GLU A 346 21.61 -22.20 -18.38
CA GLU A 346 22.11 -23.38 -19.08
C GLU A 346 21.74 -23.37 -20.59
N GLU A 347 20.52 -22.93 -20.93
CA GLU A 347 20.09 -22.78 -22.30
C GLU A 347 20.90 -21.70 -23.05
N ALA A 348 21.11 -20.54 -22.41
CA ALA A 348 21.90 -19.47 -23.01
C ALA A 348 23.37 -19.86 -23.23
N LYS A 349 23.98 -20.57 -22.28
CA LYS A 349 25.33 -21.11 -22.42
C LYS A 349 25.42 -22.04 -23.62
N LYS A 350 24.48 -22.99 -23.76
CA LYS A 350 24.43 -23.94 -24.89
C LYS A 350 24.29 -23.22 -26.24
N LEU A 351 23.51 -22.14 -26.29
CA LEU A 351 23.37 -21.33 -27.52
C LEU A 351 24.65 -20.56 -27.85
N ALA A 352 25.38 -20.08 -26.87
CA ALA A 352 26.65 -19.37 -27.08
C ALA A 352 27.78 -20.29 -27.52
N GLU A 353 27.74 -21.60 -27.22
CA GLU A 353 28.73 -22.60 -27.57
C GLU A 353 28.42 -23.27 -28.94
N SER A 354 27.26 -23.04 -29.56
CA SER A 354 26.81 -23.61 -30.85
C SER A 354 27.11 -22.71 -32.03
#